data_6533687d0f528dee6b9a05cbcd465d9c
#
_entry.id   6533687d0f528dee6b9a05cbcd465d9c
#
_cell.length_a   1.000
_cell.length_b   1.000
_cell.length_c   1.000
_cell.angle_alpha   90.00
_cell.angle_beta   90.00
_cell.angle_gamma   90.00
#
_symmetry.space_group_name_H-M   'P 1'
#
loop_
_entity.id
_entity.type
_entity.pdbx_description
1 polymer ?
#
loop_
_entity_poly.entity_id
_entity_poly.type
_entity_poly.pdbx_seq_one_letter_code
_entity_poly.pdbx_strand_id
1 'polypeptide(L)'
;MNVHKNARLTPRGRERIARQVASGQTPKAVSEAVGVCPRTVRKWVERYRREGHEGLRDRSSRPHRLYRPTPQAIVDEVAALRRQRCTGKQIAAQVGASPATVSRILRRLGLNRLSALEPAEPVRRYEREHPGEMIHLDIKKLGRIDGIGHRITGDRRGQSNRRARGEGLGWEFVHVAIDDNSRIAFAKIMPNERKRSATAFLKAALAYYESLGIKVERVMTDNGSCYKSFAFRRLCKRLGLKHIRTRPYTPKTNGKAERFIQTCLREWAYAQAYHHSRQRTQQLPYWLHRYNWHRPHTGIGAKTPISRLGLSGNNLLRLHI
;
A
#
# COMPACT_ATOMS: atom_id res chain seq x y z
N MET A 1 -19.93 -12.97 0.50
CA MET A 1 -20.89 -13.65 -0.41
C MET A 1 -20.30 -13.59 -1.81
N ASN A 2 -19.81 -14.72 -2.33
CA ASN A 2 -19.25 -14.77 -3.69
C ASN A 2 -20.42 -14.83 -4.70
N VAL A 3 -20.94 -13.66 -5.05
CA VAL A 3 -21.93 -13.53 -6.12
C VAL A 3 -21.17 -13.21 -7.39
N HIS A 4 -20.84 -14.22 -8.17
CA HIS A 4 -20.27 -14.00 -9.49
C HIS A 4 -21.32 -13.30 -10.36
N LYS A 5 -20.94 -12.18 -11.00
CA LYS A 5 -21.84 -11.35 -11.83
C LYS A 5 -22.55 -12.12 -12.94
N ASN A 6 -21.96 -13.23 -13.40
CA ASN A 6 -22.52 -14.10 -14.45
C ASN A 6 -23.21 -15.36 -13.89
N ALA A 7 -23.45 -15.45 -12.57
CA ALA A 7 -24.15 -16.60 -12.02
C ALA A 7 -25.64 -16.52 -12.37
N ARG A 8 -26.17 -17.52 -13.05
CA ARG A 8 -27.62 -17.61 -13.37
C ARG A 8 -28.50 -17.67 -12.13
N LEU A 9 -28.01 -18.30 -11.06
CA LEU A 9 -28.70 -18.42 -9.78
C LEU A 9 -27.79 -17.99 -8.63
N THR A 10 -28.12 -16.88 -8.03
CA THR A 10 -27.52 -16.44 -6.74
C THR A 10 -28.20 -17.15 -5.57
N PRO A 11 -27.65 -17.15 -4.35
CA PRO A 11 -28.30 -17.69 -3.16
C PRO A 11 -29.71 -17.13 -2.95
N ARG A 12 -29.96 -15.84 -3.19
CA ARG A 12 -31.28 -15.22 -3.14
C ARG A 12 -32.20 -15.74 -4.24
N GLY A 13 -31.68 -15.96 -5.44
CA GLY A 13 -32.47 -16.58 -6.54
C GLY A 13 -32.87 -18.02 -6.22
N ARG A 14 -31.98 -18.77 -5.57
CA ARG A 14 -32.26 -20.16 -5.10
C ARG A 14 -33.33 -20.18 -3.99
N GLU A 15 -33.27 -19.22 -3.08
CA GLU A 15 -34.28 -19.04 -2.05
C GLU A 15 -35.66 -18.72 -2.65
N ARG A 16 -35.70 -17.79 -3.62
CA ARG A 16 -36.95 -17.46 -4.31
C ARG A 16 -37.57 -18.69 -4.99
N ILE A 17 -36.76 -19.51 -5.66
CA ILE A 17 -37.19 -20.79 -6.24
C ILE A 17 -37.81 -21.71 -5.18
N ALA A 18 -37.11 -21.87 -4.05
CA ALA A 18 -37.57 -22.73 -2.98
C ALA A 18 -38.92 -22.26 -2.37
N ARG A 19 -39.08 -20.95 -2.16
CA ARG A 19 -40.31 -20.34 -1.66
C ARG A 19 -41.47 -20.45 -2.65
N GLN A 20 -41.22 -20.25 -3.95
CA GLN A 20 -42.25 -20.40 -4.99
C GLN A 20 -42.80 -21.83 -5.06
N VAL A 21 -41.93 -22.82 -4.91
CA VAL A 21 -42.39 -24.22 -4.84
C VAL A 21 -43.12 -24.49 -3.51
N ALA A 22 -42.67 -23.91 -2.40
CA ALA A 22 -43.34 -24.04 -1.10
C ALA A 22 -44.74 -23.39 -1.09
N SER A 23 -44.95 -22.33 -1.90
CA SER A 23 -46.29 -21.71 -2.09
C SER A 23 -47.20 -22.44 -3.07
N GLY A 24 -46.86 -23.68 -3.49
CA GLY A 24 -47.69 -24.53 -4.29
C GLY A 24 -47.42 -24.53 -5.80
N GLN A 25 -46.44 -23.76 -6.29
CA GLN A 25 -46.06 -23.78 -7.71
C GLN A 25 -45.35 -25.09 -8.07
N THR A 26 -45.62 -25.64 -9.25
CA THR A 26 -44.92 -26.84 -9.69
C THR A 26 -43.46 -26.55 -10.05
N PRO A 27 -42.51 -27.48 -9.80
CA PRO A 27 -41.12 -27.30 -10.20
C PRO A 27 -40.93 -27.02 -11.70
N LYS A 28 -41.85 -27.48 -12.56
CA LYS A 28 -41.82 -27.22 -13.99
C LYS A 28 -42.15 -25.74 -14.26
N ALA A 29 -43.26 -25.22 -13.72
CA ALA A 29 -43.63 -23.82 -13.89
C ALA A 29 -42.55 -22.85 -13.37
N VAL A 30 -41.94 -23.11 -12.18
CA VAL A 30 -40.85 -22.32 -11.63
C VAL A 30 -39.59 -22.40 -12.51
N SER A 31 -39.31 -23.56 -13.10
CA SER A 31 -38.17 -23.73 -13.98
C SER A 31 -38.26 -22.91 -15.26
N GLU A 32 -39.45 -22.85 -15.84
CA GLU A 32 -39.77 -22.02 -17.02
C GLU A 32 -39.65 -20.53 -16.70
N ALA A 33 -40.21 -20.08 -15.57
CA ALA A 33 -40.18 -18.69 -15.12
C ALA A 33 -38.75 -18.17 -14.82
N VAL A 34 -37.87 -19.06 -14.34
CA VAL A 34 -36.49 -18.69 -13.94
C VAL A 34 -35.44 -19.02 -15.01
N GLY A 35 -35.83 -19.74 -16.06
CA GLY A 35 -34.92 -20.13 -17.16
C GLY A 35 -33.87 -21.17 -16.73
N VAL A 36 -34.22 -22.10 -15.86
CA VAL A 36 -33.36 -23.22 -15.42
C VAL A 36 -34.06 -24.56 -15.63
N CYS A 37 -33.33 -25.67 -15.63
CA CYS A 37 -33.99 -26.97 -15.79
C CYS A 37 -34.74 -27.39 -14.51
N PRO A 38 -35.84 -28.19 -14.62
CA PRO A 38 -36.65 -28.66 -13.47
C PRO A 38 -35.83 -29.44 -12.43
N ARG A 39 -34.78 -30.16 -12.87
CA ARG A 39 -33.84 -30.85 -11.98
C ARG A 39 -33.10 -29.87 -11.07
N THR A 40 -32.72 -28.71 -11.59
CA THR A 40 -32.06 -27.65 -10.80
C THR A 40 -33.01 -27.09 -9.74
N VAL A 41 -34.27 -26.87 -10.09
CA VAL A 41 -35.30 -26.43 -9.13
C VAL A 41 -35.45 -27.44 -8.00
N ARG A 42 -35.70 -28.73 -8.32
CA ARG A 42 -35.83 -29.82 -7.33
C ARG A 42 -34.62 -29.90 -6.40
N LYS A 43 -33.40 -29.82 -6.96
CA LYS A 43 -32.15 -29.80 -6.19
C LYS A 43 -32.12 -28.71 -5.13
N TRP A 44 -32.48 -27.47 -5.50
CA TRP A 44 -32.42 -26.34 -4.58
C TRP A 44 -33.56 -26.39 -3.54
N VAL A 45 -34.73 -26.85 -3.92
CA VAL A 45 -35.86 -27.07 -2.99
C VAL A 45 -35.51 -28.14 -1.96
N GLU A 46 -34.93 -29.28 -2.38
CA GLU A 46 -34.52 -30.34 -1.48
C GLU A 46 -33.43 -29.89 -0.50
N ARG A 47 -32.41 -29.14 -1.01
CA ARG A 47 -31.35 -28.58 -0.17
C ARG A 47 -31.89 -27.58 0.84
N TYR A 48 -32.85 -26.74 0.43
CA TYR A 48 -33.49 -25.79 1.32
C TYR A 48 -34.33 -26.47 2.40
N ARG A 49 -35.05 -27.52 2.04
CA ARG A 49 -35.83 -28.31 3.01
C ARG A 49 -34.97 -29.01 4.04
N ARG A 50 -33.79 -29.53 3.63
CA ARG A 50 -32.89 -30.28 4.50
C ARG A 50 -31.99 -29.40 5.37
N GLU A 51 -31.51 -28.28 4.86
CA GLU A 51 -30.44 -27.51 5.45
C GLU A 51 -30.75 -26.00 5.60
N GLY A 52 -31.96 -25.60 5.29
CA GLY A 52 -32.38 -24.20 5.35
C GLY A 52 -31.57 -23.29 4.41
N HIS A 53 -31.36 -22.08 4.84
CA HIS A 53 -30.59 -21.09 4.07
C HIS A 53 -29.11 -21.49 3.79
N GLU A 54 -28.50 -22.27 4.67
CA GLU A 54 -27.15 -22.77 4.49
C GLU A 54 -27.03 -23.72 3.29
N GLY A 55 -28.05 -24.51 3.02
CA GLY A 55 -28.15 -25.39 1.86
C GLY A 55 -28.12 -24.66 0.50
N LEU A 56 -28.41 -23.35 0.50
CA LEU A 56 -28.43 -22.54 -0.72
C LEU A 56 -27.06 -21.96 -1.09
N ARG A 57 -26.06 -22.10 -0.23
CA ARG A 57 -24.67 -21.68 -0.50
C ARG A 57 -24.01 -22.59 -1.51
N ASP A 58 -22.99 -22.02 -2.20
CA ASP A 58 -22.15 -22.80 -3.09
C ASP A 58 -21.29 -23.77 -2.29
N ARG A 59 -21.28 -25.02 -2.74
CA ARG A 59 -20.40 -26.04 -2.21
C ARG A 59 -19.18 -26.20 -3.08
N SER A 60 -18.08 -26.64 -2.49
CA SER A 60 -16.89 -26.99 -3.23
C SER A 60 -17.21 -28.06 -4.28
N SER A 61 -16.76 -27.86 -5.51
CA SER A 61 -16.84 -28.86 -6.57
C SER A 61 -15.75 -29.92 -6.47
N ARG A 62 -14.88 -29.82 -5.44
CA ARG A 62 -13.81 -30.79 -5.24
C ARG A 62 -14.40 -32.15 -4.89
N PRO A 63 -13.92 -33.24 -5.54
CA PRO A 63 -14.34 -34.60 -5.20
C PRO A 63 -14.06 -34.91 -3.73
N HIS A 64 -14.98 -35.59 -3.06
CA HIS A 64 -14.79 -36.05 -1.67
C HIS A 64 -13.65 -37.07 -1.56
N ARG A 65 -13.49 -37.89 -2.59
CA ARG A 65 -12.36 -38.84 -2.70
C ARG A 65 -11.49 -38.40 -3.88
N LEU A 66 -10.20 -38.23 -3.62
CA LEU A 66 -9.23 -37.94 -4.65
C LEU A 66 -8.75 -39.25 -5.24
N TYR A 67 -8.82 -39.37 -6.56
CA TYR A 67 -8.23 -40.49 -7.28
C TYR A 67 -6.71 -40.29 -7.34
N ARG A 68 -5.93 -41.20 -6.83
CA ARG A 68 -4.45 -41.15 -6.78
C ARG A 68 -3.90 -39.86 -6.14
N PRO A 69 -4.16 -39.61 -4.86
CA PRO A 69 -3.53 -38.48 -4.18
C PRO A 69 -2.01 -38.70 -4.14
N THR A 70 -1.23 -37.62 -4.16
CA THR A 70 0.22 -37.71 -3.96
C THR A 70 0.49 -38.31 -2.59
N PRO A 71 1.33 -39.37 -2.49
CA PRO A 71 1.67 -39.98 -1.23
C PRO A 71 2.20 -38.97 -0.20
N GLN A 72 1.86 -39.17 1.06
CA GLN A 72 2.28 -38.25 2.12
C GLN A 72 3.81 -38.15 2.24
N ALA A 73 4.53 -39.28 2.07
CA ALA A 73 5.98 -39.29 2.06
C ALA A 73 6.61 -38.32 1.05
N ILE A 74 6.04 -38.23 -0.16
CA ILE A 74 6.49 -37.28 -1.17
C ILE A 74 6.18 -35.84 -0.73
N VAL A 75 5.07 -35.62 -0.08
CA VAL A 75 4.71 -34.28 0.44
C VAL A 75 5.70 -33.81 1.51
N ASP A 76 6.08 -34.74 2.40
CA ASP A 76 7.01 -34.46 3.49
C ASP A 76 8.44 -34.25 2.97
N GLU A 77 8.87 -35.01 1.98
CA GLU A 77 10.16 -34.85 1.31
C GLU A 77 10.24 -33.50 0.57
N VAL A 78 9.19 -33.11 -0.17
CA VAL A 78 9.09 -31.79 -0.79
C VAL A 78 9.21 -30.68 0.26
N ALA A 79 8.59 -30.82 1.43
CA ALA A 79 8.68 -29.85 2.50
C ALA A 79 10.09 -29.79 3.12
N ALA A 80 10.75 -30.95 3.32
CA ALA A 80 12.10 -31.03 3.85
C ALA A 80 13.12 -30.38 2.91
N LEU A 81 13.08 -30.70 1.62
CA LEU A 81 13.96 -30.09 0.61
C LEU A 81 13.71 -28.58 0.48
N ARG A 82 12.46 -28.15 0.63
CA ARG A 82 12.15 -26.71 0.61
C ARG A 82 12.74 -25.97 1.79
N ARG A 83 12.75 -26.57 2.99
CA ARG A 83 13.42 -26.01 4.18
C ARG A 83 14.93 -25.90 3.98
N GLN A 84 15.53 -26.78 3.18
CA GLN A 84 16.93 -26.70 2.72
C GLN A 84 17.13 -25.64 1.61
N ARG A 85 16.13 -24.82 1.32
CA ARG A 85 16.13 -23.74 0.31
C ARG A 85 16.21 -24.21 -1.14
N CYS A 86 15.98 -25.49 -1.43
CA CYS A 86 15.95 -26.00 -2.80
C CYS A 86 14.85 -25.30 -3.61
N THR A 87 15.13 -25.01 -4.86
CA THR A 87 14.15 -24.44 -5.80
C THR A 87 13.11 -25.49 -6.22
N GLY A 88 11.91 -25.06 -6.63
CA GLY A 88 10.87 -26.00 -7.06
C GLY A 88 11.31 -26.94 -8.20
N LYS A 89 12.22 -26.50 -9.08
CA LYS A 89 12.78 -27.33 -10.15
C LYS A 89 13.74 -28.41 -9.59
N GLN A 90 14.60 -28.04 -8.66
CA GLN A 90 15.51 -28.98 -7.98
C GLN A 90 14.73 -30.03 -7.19
N ILE A 91 13.73 -29.62 -6.43
CA ILE A 91 12.83 -30.52 -5.69
C ILE A 91 12.14 -31.48 -6.65
N ALA A 92 11.60 -30.99 -7.76
CA ALA A 92 10.93 -31.82 -8.76
C ALA A 92 11.83 -32.92 -9.33
N ALA A 93 13.09 -32.57 -9.60
CA ALA A 93 14.10 -33.53 -10.09
C ALA A 93 14.45 -34.56 -9.05
N GLN A 94 14.60 -34.21 -7.78
CA GLN A 94 14.99 -35.12 -6.69
C GLN A 94 13.87 -36.09 -6.31
N VAL A 95 12.65 -35.57 -6.22
CA VAL A 95 11.47 -36.37 -5.77
C VAL A 95 10.80 -37.12 -6.92
N GLY A 96 11.25 -36.94 -8.18
CA GLY A 96 10.63 -37.54 -9.36
C GLY A 96 9.20 -37.07 -9.65
N ALA A 97 8.82 -35.88 -9.17
CA ALA A 97 7.49 -35.30 -9.37
C ALA A 97 7.50 -34.17 -10.37
N SER A 98 6.37 -33.92 -11.02
CA SER A 98 6.29 -32.77 -11.94
C SER A 98 6.45 -31.44 -11.19
N PRO A 99 7.08 -30.41 -11.78
CA PRO A 99 7.19 -29.07 -11.19
C PRO A 99 5.83 -28.47 -10.80
N ALA A 100 4.78 -28.80 -11.55
CA ALA A 100 3.41 -28.36 -11.25
C ALA A 100 2.87 -29.02 -9.96
N THR A 101 3.20 -30.29 -9.72
CA THR A 101 2.84 -31.01 -8.50
C THR A 101 3.57 -30.43 -7.29
N VAL A 102 4.88 -30.22 -7.40
CA VAL A 102 5.70 -29.57 -6.36
C VAL A 102 5.15 -28.16 -6.04
N SER A 103 4.85 -27.37 -7.04
CA SER A 103 4.27 -26.03 -6.84
C SER A 103 2.94 -26.07 -6.09
N ARG A 104 2.05 -27.02 -6.41
CA ARG A 104 0.77 -27.21 -5.72
C ARG A 104 0.97 -27.64 -4.26
N ILE A 105 1.90 -28.56 -4.00
CA ILE A 105 2.26 -29.01 -2.63
C ILE A 105 2.78 -27.83 -1.84
N LEU A 106 3.80 -27.12 -2.35
CA LEU A 106 4.40 -25.97 -1.66
C LEU A 106 3.39 -24.86 -1.38
N ARG A 107 2.45 -24.61 -2.31
CA ARG A 107 1.38 -23.62 -2.09
C ARG A 107 0.41 -24.05 -0.98
N ARG A 108 0.03 -25.31 -0.95
CA ARG A 108 -0.86 -25.87 0.08
C ARG A 108 -0.21 -25.84 1.47
N LEU A 109 1.12 -26.05 1.55
CA LEU A 109 1.89 -25.96 2.78
C LEU A 109 2.30 -24.53 3.16
N GLY A 110 1.98 -23.51 2.36
CA GLY A 110 2.42 -22.14 2.59
C GLY A 110 3.92 -21.91 2.34
N LEU A 111 4.63 -22.87 1.74
CA LEU A 111 6.08 -22.84 1.50
C LEU A 111 6.46 -22.40 0.07
N ASN A 112 5.52 -21.84 -0.68
CA ASN A 112 5.74 -21.42 -2.07
C ASN A 112 6.73 -20.25 -2.21
N ARG A 113 6.95 -19.47 -1.14
CA ARG A 113 7.95 -18.39 -1.09
C ARG A 113 9.07 -18.76 -0.11
N LEU A 114 10.33 -18.46 -0.47
CA LEU A 114 11.46 -18.67 0.44
C LEU A 114 11.36 -17.83 1.71
N SER A 115 10.77 -16.64 1.60
CA SER A 115 10.51 -15.77 2.75
C SER A 115 9.53 -16.36 3.78
N ALA A 116 8.78 -17.41 3.43
CA ALA A 116 7.90 -18.10 4.37
C ALA A 116 8.65 -19.12 5.27
N LEU A 117 9.90 -19.45 4.94
CA LEU A 117 10.75 -20.34 5.74
C LEU A 117 11.30 -19.64 7.00
N GLU A 118 11.41 -18.34 6.96
CA GLU A 118 11.85 -17.52 8.08
C GLU A 118 10.72 -16.56 8.40
N PRO A 119 10.08 -16.67 9.58
CA PRO A 119 9.13 -15.65 10.00
C PRO A 119 9.88 -14.31 10.01
N ALA A 120 9.33 -13.33 9.30
CA ALA A 120 9.87 -11.98 9.35
C ALA A 120 9.93 -11.54 10.81
N GLU A 121 11.10 -11.08 11.27
CA GLU A 121 11.20 -10.48 12.59
C GLU A 121 10.09 -9.46 12.77
N PRO A 122 9.36 -9.50 13.89
CA PRO A 122 8.32 -8.53 14.15
C PRO A 122 8.91 -7.13 14.03
N VAL A 123 8.30 -6.32 13.17
CA VAL A 123 8.75 -4.93 12.96
C VAL A 123 8.65 -4.22 14.30
N ARG A 124 9.77 -4.01 14.98
CA ARG A 124 9.82 -3.16 16.18
C ARG A 124 9.51 -1.74 15.74
N ARG A 125 8.25 -1.36 15.92
CA ARG A 125 7.80 0.02 15.70
C ARG A 125 8.25 0.83 16.91
N TYR A 126 9.16 1.76 16.69
CA TYR A 126 9.45 2.80 17.69
C TYR A 126 8.64 4.07 17.34
N GLU A 127 8.16 4.72 18.34
CA GLU A 127 7.50 6.02 18.26
C GLU A 127 8.01 6.86 19.43
N ARG A 128 8.32 8.12 19.18
CA ARG A 128 8.68 9.06 20.24
C ARG A 128 7.43 9.42 21.04
N GLU A 129 7.64 9.84 22.29
CA GLU A 129 6.54 10.06 23.21
C GLU A 129 5.83 11.39 22.92
N HIS A 130 6.60 12.42 22.51
CA HIS A 130 6.06 13.76 22.28
C HIS A 130 6.35 14.29 20.87
N PRO A 131 5.43 15.13 20.34
CA PRO A 131 5.69 15.88 19.10
C PRO A 131 6.94 16.75 19.22
N GLY A 132 7.76 16.77 18.16
CA GLY A 132 9.00 17.56 18.12
C GLY A 132 10.24 16.86 18.64
N GLU A 133 10.14 15.78 19.41
CA GLU A 133 11.33 15.05 19.85
C GLU A 133 12.19 14.58 18.67
N MET A 134 11.60 14.27 17.53
CA MET A 134 12.33 13.91 16.32
C MET A 134 11.52 14.14 15.06
N ILE A 135 12.11 14.82 14.10
CA ILE A 135 11.60 14.88 12.73
C ILE A 135 12.47 14.06 11.78
N HIS A 136 11.83 13.41 10.81
CA HIS A 136 12.49 12.67 9.75
C HIS A 136 12.53 13.50 8.48
N LEU A 137 13.70 13.64 7.87
CA LEU A 137 13.88 14.33 6.59
C LEU A 137 14.20 13.35 5.48
N ASP A 138 13.70 13.65 4.29
CA ASP A 138 14.01 12.92 3.06
C ASP A 138 13.82 13.82 1.84
N ILE A 139 14.32 13.39 0.68
CA ILE A 139 14.21 14.10 -0.59
C ILE A 139 13.71 13.16 -1.67
N LYS A 140 12.62 13.52 -2.31
CA LYS A 140 12.08 12.77 -3.45
C LYS A 140 12.26 13.55 -4.75
N LYS A 141 12.92 12.92 -5.72
CA LYS A 141 12.99 13.43 -7.10
C LYS A 141 11.73 13.09 -7.86
N LEU A 142 11.13 14.08 -8.49
CA LEU A 142 10.00 13.94 -9.39
C LEU A 142 10.40 14.47 -10.76
N GLY A 143 10.03 13.74 -11.82
CA GLY A 143 10.17 14.28 -13.18
C GLY A 143 9.34 15.56 -13.33
N ARG A 144 9.87 16.56 -14.00
CA ARG A 144 9.09 17.73 -14.43
C ARG A 144 8.02 17.31 -15.42
N ILE A 145 6.90 18.00 -15.38
CA ILE A 145 5.75 17.78 -16.25
C ILE A 145 5.69 18.91 -17.26
N ASP A 146 5.59 18.55 -18.53
CA ASP A 146 5.26 19.41 -19.65
C ASP A 146 4.39 18.61 -20.60
N GLY A 147 3.09 18.80 -20.46
CA GLY A 147 2.06 17.99 -21.11
C GLY A 147 1.69 16.71 -20.35
N ILE A 148 0.58 16.09 -20.76
CA ILE A 148 0.05 14.89 -20.14
C ILE A 148 1.01 13.71 -20.40
N GLY A 149 1.46 13.06 -19.32
CA GLY A 149 2.44 12.00 -19.39
C GLY A 149 1.90 10.68 -19.97
N HIS A 150 2.80 9.86 -20.50
CA HIS A 150 2.49 8.56 -21.12
C HIS A 150 1.74 7.57 -20.22
N ARG A 151 1.76 7.74 -18.91
CA ARG A 151 0.98 6.90 -17.97
C ARG A 151 -0.53 7.09 -18.13
N ILE A 152 -0.94 8.20 -18.73
CA ILE A 152 -2.35 8.54 -18.96
C ILE A 152 -2.69 8.35 -20.42
N THR A 153 -1.81 8.82 -21.32
CA THR A 153 -2.03 8.70 -22.78
C THR A 153 -1.75 7.31 -23.34
N GLY A 154 -1.01 6.46 -22.60
CA GLY A 154 -0.52 5.17 -23.10
C GLY A 154 0.61 5.27 -24.12
N ASP A 155 0.86 6.47 -24.66
CA ASP A 155 1.88 6.70 -25.69
C ASP A 155 3.18 7.24 -25.11
N ARG A 156 4.28 6.49 -25.33
CA ARG A 156 5.64 6.87 -24.93
C ARG A 156 6.43 7.62 -26.01
N ARG A 157 5.94 7.64 -27.26
CA ARG A 157 6.71 8.12 -28.41
C ARG A 157 7.07 9.61 -28.32
N GLY A 158 6.18 10.45 -27.81
CA GLY A 158 6.42 11.88 -27.68
C GLY A 158 7.51 12.26 -26.67
N GLN A 159 7.73 11.45 -25.62
CA GLN A 159 8.73 11.74 -24.56
C GLN A 159 10.14 11.24 -24.89
N SER A 160 10.26 10.11 -25.60
CA SER A 160 11.56 9.57 -26.01
C SER A 160 12.28 10.48 -27.01
N ASN A 161 11.54 11.15 -27.90
CA ASN A 161 12.11 12.07 -28.86
C ASN A 161 12.68 13.36 -28.24
N ARG A 162 12.10 13.87 -27.16
CA ARG A 162 12.65 15.02 -26.42
C ARG A 162 13.95 14.68 -25.70
N ARG A 163 14.05 13.48 -25.10
CA ARG A 163 15.30 13.00 -24.48
C ARG A 163 16.41 12.78 -25.49
N ALA A 164 16.09 12.25 -26.67
CA ALA A 164 17.03 12.05 -27.77
C ALA A 164 17.60 13.37 -28.32
N ARG A 165 16.84 14.48 -28.20
CA ARG A 165 17.28 15.83 -28.59
C ARG A 165 18.02 16.60 -27.48
N GLY A 166 18.33 15.97 -26.33
CA GLY A 166 18.95 16.67 -25.20
C GLY A 166 18.03 17.61 -24.42
N GLU A 167 16.77 17.71 -24.77
CA GLU A 167 15.75 18.57 -24.17
C GLU A 167 15.08 17.90 -22.93
N GLY A 168 15.92 17.39 -22.01
CA GLY A 168 15.36 16.78 -20.79
C GLY A 168 14.69 17.83 -19.91
N LEU A 169 13.41 17.63 -19.58
CA LEU A 169 12.63 18.52 -18.71
C LEU A 169 13.22 18.69 -17.31
N GLY A 170 14.15 17.82 -16.92
CA GLY A 170 14.81 17.83 -15.62
C GLY A 170 13.94 17.31 -14.48
N TRP A 171 14.32 17.70 -13.27
CA TRP A 171 13.75 17.17 -12.03
C TRP A 171 13.25 18.28 -11.12
N GLU A 172 12.23 17.97 -10.34
CA GLU A 172 11.82 18.71 -9.15
C GLU A 172 12.22 17.93 -7.91
N PHE A 173 12.63 18.61 -6.87
CA PHE A 173 13.14 18.02 -5.64
C PHE A 173 12.19 18.35 -4.50
N VAL A 174 11.36 17.39 -4.13
CA VAL A 174 10.43 17.51 -3.01
C VAL A 174 11.18 17.15 -1.75
N HIS A 175 11.53 18.14 -0.95
CA HIS A 175 12.04 17.95 0.39
C HIS A 175 10.88 17.76 1.34
N VAL A 176 10.98 16.78 2.23
CA VAL A 176 9.93 16.42 3.18
C VAL A 176 10.48 16.37 4.60
N ALA A 177 9.65 16.76 5.54
CA ALA A 177 9.86 16.59 6.96
C ALA A 177 8.59 15.98 7.57
N ILE A 178 8.73 14.99 8.45
CA ILE A 178 7.61 14.40 9.18
C ILE A 178 7.97 14.18 10.64
N ASP A 179 7.13 14.62 11.53
CA ASP A 179 7.30 14.41 12.96
C ASP A 179 7.05 12.94 13.33
N ASP A 180 7.90 12.43 14.20
CA ASP A 180 7.91 11.02 14.60
C ASP A 180 6.68 10.61 15.37
N ASN A 181 6.19 11.45 16.26
CA ASN A 181 5.01 11.20 17.10
C ASN A 181 3.72 11.56 16.38
N SER A 182 3.53 12.84 16.04
CA SER A 182 2.27 13.36 15.54
C SER A 182 1.96 12.96 14.11
N ARG A 183 2.98 12.64 13.30
CA ARG A 183 2.90 12.46 11.83
C ARG A 183 2.60 13.76 11.08
N ILE A 184 2.67 14.91 11.74
CA ILE A 184 2.56 16.21 11.06
C ILE A 184 3.70 16.31 10.06
N ALA A 185 3.36 16.66 8.84
CA ALA A 185 4.29 16.73 7.74
C ALA A 185 4.40 18.13 7.15
N PHE A 186 5.61 18.48 6.75
CA PHE A 186 5.91 19.66 5.95
C PHE A 186 6.67 19.23 4.70
N ALA A 187 6.33 19.80 3.56
CA ALA A 187 7.04 19.53 2.32
C ALA A 187 7.14 20.80 1.48
N LYS A 188 8.25 20.94 0.77
CA LYS A 188 8.51 22.07 -0.12
C LYS A 188 9.30 21.59 -1.34
N ILE A 189 8.97 22.11 -2.50
CA ILE A 189 9.75 21.90 -3.71
C ILE A 189 10.94 22.87 -3.68
N MET A 190 12.15 22.28 -3.75
CA MET A 190 13.40 22.99 -3.73
C MET A 190 14.09 22.88 -5.10
N PRO A 191 15.00 23.82 -5.46
CA PRO A 191 15.68 23.79 -6.75
C PRO A 191 16.51 22.55 -7.02
N ASN A 192 17.05 21.94 -5.96
CA ASN A 192 17.94 20.78 -6.05
C ASN A 192 18.07 20.07 -4.69
N GLU A 193 18.81 18.97 -4.66
CA GLU A 193 19.16 18.19 -3.45
C GLU A 193 20.49 18.59 -2.82
N ARG A 194 21.01 19.77 -3.12
CA ARG A 194 22.33 20.21 -2.62
C ARG A 194 22.22 20.80 -1.21
N LYS A 195 23.38 20.95 -0.55
CA LYS A 195 23.49 21.46 0.83
C LYS A 195 22.72 22.77 1.10
N ARG A 196 22.73 23.72 0.15
CA ARG A 196 22.00 25.00 0.30
C ARG A 196 20.48 24.78 0.36
N SER A 197 19.93 23.95 -0.52
CA SER A 197 18.50 23.62 -0.51
C SER A 197 18.12 22.85 0.75
N ALA A 198 18.93 21.87 1.18
CA ALA A 198 18.65 21.11 2.40
C ALA A 198 18.67 21.99 3.66
N THR A 199 19.62 22.95 3.76
CA THR A 199 19.68 23.88 4.90
C THR A 199 18.54 24.90 4.88
N ALA A 200 18.16 25.41 3.71
CA ALA A 200 17.03 26.33 3.57
C ALA A 200 15.70 25.60 3.90
N PHE A 201 15.56 24.36 3.44
CA PHE A 201 14.39 23.54 3.76
C PHE A 201 14.29 23.24 5.26
N LEU A 202 15.37 22.86 5.93
CA LEU A 202 15.37 22.62 7.37
C LEU A 202 14.90 23.84 8.15
N LYS A 203 15.38 25.04 7.81
CA LYS A 203 14.93 26.29 8.45
C LYS A 203 13.43 26.51 8.25
N ALA A 204 12.92 26.32 7.03
CA ALA A 204 11.49 26.46 6.74
C ALA A 204 10.64 25.42 7.47
N ALA A 205 11.11 24.18 7.56
CA ALA A 205 10.41 23.14 8.30
C ALA A 205 10.35 23.45 9.81
N LEU A 206 11.45 23.93 10.39
CA LEU A 206 11.46 24.33 11.81
C LEU A 206 10.51 25.49 12.09
N ALA A 207 10.50 26.53 11.25
CA ALA A 207 9.55 27.64 11.38
C ALA A 207 8.09 27.16 11.28
N TYR A 208 7.82 26.20 10.40
CA TYR A 208 6.49 25.59 10.29
C TYR A 208 6.10 24.82 11.55
N TYR A 209 6.99 23.98 12.12
CA TYR A 209 6.71 23.27 13.36
C TYR A 209 6.55 24.24 14.54
N GLU A 210 7.38 25.26 14.62
CA GLU A 210 7.30 26.30 15.64
C GLU A 210 5.95 27.06 15.58
N SER A 211 5.43 27.35 14.38
CA SER A 211 4.11 27.96 14.21
C SER A 211 2.94 27.11 14.71
N LEU A 212 3.17 25.80 14.89
CA LEU A 212 2.23 24.85 15.51
C LEU A 212 2.53 24.58 16.99
N GLY A 213 3.46 25.32 17.59
CA GLY A 213 3.88 25.14 18.99
C GLY A 213 4.79 23.92 19.21
N ILE A 214 5.33 23.34 18.14
CA ILE A 214 6.22 22.16 18.21
C ILE A 214 7.67 22.62 18.22
N LYS A 215 8.38 22.38 19.31
CA LYS A 215 9.83 22.59 19.42
C LYS A 215 10.56 21.31 18.99
N VAL A 216 11.33 21.40 17.90
CA VAL A 216 12.08 20.26 17.37
C VAL A 216 13.42 20.10 18.11
N GLU A 217 13.72 18.88 18.57
CA GLU A 217 14.96 18.56 19.27
C GLU A 217 15.95 17.77 18.41
N ARG A 218 15.44 16.84 17.59
CA ARG A 218 16.26 15.91 16.83
C ARG A 218 15.83 15.86 15.37
N VAL A 219 16.81 15.69 14.51
CA VAL A 219 16.60 15.54 13.08
C VAL A 219 17.20 14.22 12.62
N MET A 220 16.39 13.33 12.04
CA MET A 220 16.84 12.09 11.43
C MET A 220 16.89 12.24 9.91
N THR A 221 17.99 11.84 9.29
CA THR A 221 18.17 11.86 7.83
C THR A 221 18.77 10.52 7.36
N ASP A 222 18.65 10.28 6.07
CA ASP A 222 19.48 9.27 5.40
C ASP A 222 20.96 9.72 5.32
N ASN A 223 21.78 8.96 4.58
CA ASN A 223 23.19 9.25 4.35
C ASN A 223 23.44 10.10 3.07
N GLY A 224 22.44 10.84 2.60
CA GLY A 224 22.59 11.74 1.45
C GLY A 224 23.72 12.76 1.62
N SER A 225 24.40 13.08 0.52
CA SER A 225 25.56 13.98 0.54
C SER A 225 25.23 15.38 1.11
N CYS A 226 24.04 15.88 0.86
CA CYS A 226 23.59 17.17 1.37
C CYS A 226 23.52 17.19 2.91
N TYR A 227 23.06 16.11 3.54
CA TYR A 227 22.97 15.95 4.99
C TYR A 227 24.32 15.66 5.66
N LYS A 228 25.26 15.03 4.93
CA LYS A 228 26.65 14.84 5.39
C LYS A 228 27.48 16.12 5.34
N SER A 229 26.99 17.15 4.65
CA SER A 229 27.73 18.38 4.44
C SER A 229 28.07 19.12 5.74
N PHE A 230 29.21 19.80 5.78
CA PHE A 230 29.60 20.65 6.90
C PHE A 230 28.56 21.77 7.17
N ALA A 231 27.97 22.34 6.10
CA ALA A 231 26.97 23.38 6.22
C ALA A 231 25.71 22.89 6.97
N PHE A 232 25.22 21.68 6.67
CA PHE A 232 24.06 21.10 7.33
C PHE A 232 24.36 20.79 8.80
N ARG A 233 25.51 20.17 9.10
CA ARG A 233 25.94 19.90 10.48
C ARG A 233 26.10 21.18 11.30
N ARG A 234 26.73 22.22 10.71
CA ARG A 234 26.90 23.53 11.37
C ARG A 234 25.56 24.17 11.66
N LEU A 235 24.59 24.06 10.75
CA LEU A 235 23.23 24.56 10.98
C LEU A 235 22.57 23.84 12.14
N CYS A 236 22.58 22.49 12.16
CA CYS A 236 22.00 21.72 13.26
C CYS A 236 22.63 22.12 14.61
N LYS A 237 23.97 22.23 14.67
CA LYS A 237 24.66 22.66 15.91
C LYS A 237 24.24 24.05 16.36
N ARG A 238 24.12 25.02 15.43
CA ARG A 238 23.69 26.40 15.74
C ARG A 238 22.26 26.47 16.30
N LEU A 239 21.39 25.57 15.80
CA LEU A 239 19.98 25.50 16.21
C LEU A 239 19.74 24.55 17.40
N GLY A 240 20.82 24.03 18.01
CA GLY A 240 20.70 23.10 19.15
C GLY A 240 20.09 21.74 18.79
N LEU A 241 20.09 21.36 17.51
CA LEU A 241 19.45 20.12 17.04
C LEU A 241 20.42 18.94 17.07
N LYS A 242 19.98 17.82 17.62
CA LYS A 242 20.72 16.55 17.55
C LYS A 242 20.47 15.91 16.17
N HIS A 243 21.50 15.91 15.30
CA HIS A 243 21.42 15.27 14.00
C HIS A 243 21.75 13.78 14.10
N ILE A 244 20.82 12.93 13.67
CA ILE A 244 20.92 11.46 13.66
C ILE A 244 20.88 11.01 12.19
N ARG A 245 21.81 10.15 11.78
CA ARG A 245 21.81 9.54 10.45
C ARG A 245 21.46 8.07 10.57
N THR A 246 20.72 7.56 9.57
CA THR A 246 20.42 6.13 9.49
C THR A 246 21.70 5.32 9.38
N ARG A 247 21.72 4.14 10.02
CA ARG A 247 22.85 3.21 9.85
C ARG A 247 22.86 2.67 8.41
N PRO A 248 24.05 2.45 7.81
CA PRO A 248 24.14 1.78 6.53
C PRO A 248 23.40 0.44 6.57
N TYR A 249 22.76 0.05 5.47
CA TYR A 249 22.01 -1.19 5.31
C TYR A 249 20.82 -1.39 6.26
N THR A 250 20.39 -0.37 6.99
CA THR A 250 19.17 -0.40 7.82
C THR A 250 18.15 0.66 7.37
N PRO A 251 17.55 0.51 6.17
CA PRO A 251 16.63 1.51 5.61
C PRO A 251 15.37 1.69 6.46
N LYS A 252 14.99 0.68 7.25
CA LYS A 252 13.79 0.71 8.12
C LYS A 252 13.76 1.87 9.13
N THR A 253 14.90 2.53 9.40
CA THR A 253 14.98 3.63 10.36
C THR A 253 14.36 4.94 9.87
N ASN A 254 14.31 5.20 8.55
CA ASN A 254 13.63 6.38 7.96
C ASN A 254 12.24 6.06 7.39
N GLY A 255 11.66 4.93 7.78
CA GLY A 255 10.42 4.41 7.23
C GLY A 255 9.20 5.35 7.35
N LYS A 256 9.22 6.33 8.26
CA LYS A 256 8.15 7.34 8.38
C LYS A 256 8.19 8.35 7.25
N ALA A 257 9.38 8.86 6.89
CA ALA A 257 9.54 9.72 5.73
C ALA A 257 9.26 8.97 4.41
N GLU A 258 9.75 7.73 4.30
CA GLU A 258 9.46 6.87 3.13
C GLU A 258 7.96 6.62 2.96
N ARG A 259 7.25 6.31 4.04
CA ARG A 259 5.79 6.10 4.02
C ARG A 259 5.05 7.39 3.66
N PHE A 260 5.49 8.53 4.19
CA PHE A 260 4.94 9.83 3.82
C PHE A 260 5.14 10.10 2.32
N ILE A 261 6.33 9.88 1.80
CA ILE A 261 6.63 10.03 0.37
C ILE A 261 5.73 9.12 -0.48
N GLN A 262 5.53 7.85 -0.11
CA GLN A 262 4.61 6.96 -0.82
C GLN A 262 3.17 7.50 -0.86
N THR A 263 2.71 8.10 0.23
CA THR A 263 1.40 8.72 0.32
C THR A 263 1.33 9.98 -0.54
N CYS A 264 2.36 10.83 -0.45
CA CYS A 264 2.54 12.04 -1.24
C CYS A 264 2.51 11.74 -2.76
N LEU A 265 3.19 10.68 -3.19
CA LEU A 265 3.18 10.26 -4.60
C LEU A 265 1.79 9.85 -5.08
N ARG A 266 1.05 9.09 -4.28
CA ARG A 266 -0.28 8.57 -4.66
C ARG A 266 -1.38 9.62 -4.58
N GLU A 267 -1.36 10.45 -3.53
CA GLU A 267 -2.47 11.33 -3.21
C GLU A 267 -2.28 12.77 -3.70
N TRP A 268 -1.06 13.14 -4.12
CA TRP A 268 -0.75 14.44 -4.68
C TRP A 268 0.01 14.36 -5.99
N ALA A 269 1.27 13.86 -6.00
CA ALA A 269 2.17 14.03 -7.13
C ALA A 269 1.69 13.38 -8.43
N TYR A 270 0.93 12.28 -8.32
CA TYR A 270 0.36 11.53 -9.44
C TYR A 270 -1.14 11.23 -9.27
N ALA A 271 -1.82 12.00 -8.39
CA ALA A 271 -3.25 11.80 -8.14
C ALA A 271 -4.11 12.21 -9.34
N GLN A 272 -3.63 13.15 -10.13
CA GLN A 272 -4.32 13.67 -11.31
C GLN A 272 -3.33 13.95 -12.44
N ALA A 273 -3.88 14.13 -13.65
CA ALA A 273 -3.12 14.45 -14.85
C ALA A 273 -2.77 15.95 -14.90
N TYR A 274 -1.66 16.33 -14.30
CA TYR A 274 -1.17 17.69 -14.40
C TYR A 274 -0.61 17.97 -15.81
N HIS A 275 -0.93 19.11 -16.37
CA HIS A 275 -0.36 19.56 -17.66
C HIS A 275 1.04 20.14 -17.49
N HIS A 276 1.32 20.80 -16.34
CA HIS A 276 2.61 21.42 -16.04
C HIS A 276 3.00 21.23 -14.59
N SER A 277 4.28 21.13 -14.32
CA SER A 277 4.85 21.04 -12.97
C SER A 277 4.34 22.15 -12.05
N ARG A 278 4.09 23.37 -12.56
CA ARG A 278 3.56 24.49 -11.78
C ARG A 278 2.20 24.16 -11.16
N GLN A 279 1.29 23.50 -11.90
CA GLN A 279 0.00 23.07 -11.37
C GLN A 279 0.16 22.09 -10.20
N ARG A 280 1.06 21.10 -10.37
CA ARG A 280 1.38 20.17 -9.30
C ARG A 280 1.93 20.89 -8.07
N THR A 281 2.84 21.84 -8.25
CA THR A 281 3.43 22.63 -7.17
C THR A 281 2.37 23.43 -6.42
N GLN A 282 1.46 24.08 -7.14
CA GLN A 282 0.36 24.86 -6.54
C GLN A 282 -0.60 24.02 -5.70
N GLN A 283 -0.75 22.74 -6.02
CA GLN A 283 -1.61 21.83 -5.25
C GLN A 283 -0.95 21.27 -3.97
N LEU A 284 0.36 21.41 -3.81
CA LEU A 284 1.08 20.86 -2.67
C LEU A 284 0.60 21.41 -1.32
N PRO A 285 0.43 22.73 -1.13
CA PRO A 285 -0.03 23.29 0.14
C PRO A 285 -1.42 22.79 0.54
N TYR A 286 -2.36 22.73 -0.41
CA TYR A 286 -3.72 22.24 -0.16
C TYR A 286 -3.73 20.78 0.24
N TRP A 287 -2.91 19.96 -0.44
CA TRP A 287 -2.77 18.56 -0.09
C TRP A 287 -2.12 18.36 1.29
N LEU A 288 -1.08 19.14 1.64
CA LEU A 288 -0.44 19.11 2.96
C LEU A 288 -1.41 19.49 4.07
N HIS A 289 -2.23 20.53 3.84
CA HIS A 289 -3.29 20.91 4.76
C HIS A 289 -4.25 19.73 4.98
N ARG A 290 -4.77 19.14 3.91
CA ARG A 290 -5.63 17.96 4.00
C ARG A 290 -4.94 16.81 4.72
N TYR A 291 -3.66 16.54 4.44
CA TYR A 291 -2.88 15.50 5.07
C TYR A 291 -2.78 15.69 6.58
N ASN A 292 -2.46 16.88 7.05
CA ASN A 292 -2.25 17.17 8.45
C ASN A 292 -3.55 17.31 9.25
N TRP A 293 -4.58 17.91 8.67
CA TRP A 293 -5.80 18.29 9.38
C TRP A 293 -6.97 17.34 9.19
N HIS A 294 -7.07 16.67 8.05
CA HIS A 294 -8.28 15.92 7.69
C HIS A 294 -8.05 14.44 7.41
N ARG A 295 -6.82 14.04 7.10
CA ARG A 295 -6.53 12.67 6.72
C ARG A 295 -6.37 11.77 7.94
N PRO A 296 -7.19 10.68 8.10
CA PRO A 296 -6.99 9.73 9.17
C PRO A 296 -5.75 8.86 8.89
N HIS A 297 -4.96 8.58 9.93
CA HIS A 297 -3.74 7.79 9.86
C HIS A 297 -3.85 6.52 10.71
N THR A 298 -3.76 5.35 10.08
CA THR A 298 -3.82 4.06 10.79
C THR A 298 -2.70 3.90 11.82
N GLY A 299 -1.52 4.49 11.58
CA GLY A 299 -0.38 4.44 12.49
C GLY A 299 -0.58 5.20 13.81
N ILE A 300 -1.60 6.06 13.89
CA ILE A 300 -1.97 6.82 15.10
C ILE A 300 -3.45 6.61 15.48
N GLY A 301 -3.95 5.39 15.26
CA GLY A 301 -5.31 5.01 15.66
C GLY A 301 -6.41 5.66 14.81
N ALA A 302 -6.18 5.83 13.51
CA ALA A 302 -7.10 6.47 12.57
C ALA A 302 -7.46 7.93 12.91
N LYS A 303 -6.65 8.59 13.74
CA LYS A 303 -6.75 10.03 14.03
C LYS A 303 -6.01 10.87 12.99
N THR A 304 -6.31 12.15 12.94
CA THR A 304 -5.54 13.11 12.10
C THR A 304 -4.23 13.50 12.79
N PRO A 305 -3.16 13.82 12.03
CA PRO A 305 -1.89 14.26 12.61
C PRO A 305 -2.04 15.41 13.61
N ILE A 306 -2.84 16.41 13.25
CA ILE A 306 -3.03 17.61 14.09
C ILE A 306 -3.70 17.33 15.44
N SER A 307 -4.51 16.27 15.52
CA SER A 307 -5.19 15.90 16.76
C SER A 307 -4.21 15.46 17.86
N ARG A 308 -2.97 15.10 17.49
CA ARG A 308 -1.89 14.81 18.47
C ARG A 308 -1.38 16.05 19.20
N LEU A 309 -1.74 17.26 18.73
CA LEU A 309 -1.48 18.52 19.40
C LEU A 309 -2.68 19.03 20.22
N GLY A 310 -3.73 18.24 20.36
CA GLY A 310 -4.98 18.69 20.97
C GLY A 310 -5.79 19.65 20.11
N LEU A 311 -5.38 19.85 18.83
CA LEU A 311 -6.08 20.72 17.89
C LEU A 311 -7.08 19.91 17.06
N SER A 312 -8.20 20.50 16.73
CA SER A 312 -9.25 19.88 15.90
C SER A 312 -9.41 20.56 14.54
N GLY A 313 -9.95 19.83 13.55
CA GLY A 313 -10.13 20.30 12.19
C GLY A 313 -11.15 21.43 11.97
N ASN A 314 -11.74 21.98 13.04
CA ASN A 314 -12.71 23.08 12.94
C ASN A 314 -12.08 24.45 12.60
N ASN A 315 -10.77 24.54 12.49
CA ASN A 315 -10.09 25.80 12.12
C ASN A 315 -9.96 25.89 10.58
N LEU A 316 -11.09 25.94 9.88
CA LEU A 316 -11.19 25.98 8.42
C LEU A 316 -10.68 27.30 7.79
N LEU A 317 -10.35 28.31 8.59
CA LEU A 317 -10.09 29.67 8.10
C LEU A 317 -8.60 30.00 7.93
N ARG A 318 -7.67 29.11 8.26
CA ARG A 318 -6.23 29.32 8.02
C ARG A 318 -5.63 28.11 7.32
N LEU A 319 -5.37 28.25 6.03
CA LEU A 319 -4.39 27.44 5.33
C LEU A 319 -3.04 27.73 5.97
N HIS A 320 -2.59 26.86 6.89
CA HIS A 320 -1.23 26.91 7.40
C HIS A 320 -0.30 26.38 6.31
N ILE A 321 0.10 27.28 5.43
CA ILE A 321 1.02 27.06 4.31
C ILE A 321 2.43 27.42 4.76
#